data_1496427b9f968381ec3c5fc08fa39903
#
_entry.id   1496427b9f968381ec3c5fc08fa39903
#
_cell.length_a   1.000
_cell.length_b   1.000
_cell.length_c   1.000
_cell.angle_alpha   90.00
_cell.angle_beta   90.00
_cell.angle_gamma   90.00
#
_symmetry.space_group_name_H-M   'P 1'
#
loop_
_entity.id
_entity.type
_entity.pdbx_description
1 polymer ?
#
loop_
_entity_poly.entity_id
_entity_poly.type
_entity_poly.pdbx_seq_one_letter_code
_entity_poly.pdbx_strand_id
1 'polypeptide(L)'
;PIIEDELESQFMIAPSIIAGNMSNLGKEVERCNEGRADYIHLDVMDGQFVPNKTFDHTEIQKLRPLSLLPFDTHLMINDPVKHVRNYIDAGSDIITVHAEVCDESSFGEICDQLHSNQVGIGLAINPDTDLPQWSYKFVEMLDQIIVMSVVPGKSGQKFIESTHEKIQRITKDLHDHKFEGYIEVDGGVNLENIGACFADGGRAFVGGSAIIGQSDVRMIIKEFRNQVLDSRRRLLIKKAHDLGGTDLVNKWIDLHVVGKKKDGLVQIAKELGFQ
;
A
#
# COMPACT_ATOMS: atom_id res chain seq x y z
N PRO A 1 0.55 18.44 17.82
CA PRO A 1 0.18 17.02 17.68
C PRO A 1 -0.13 16.66 16.22
N ILE A 2 -1.11 17.32 15.56
CA ILE A 2 -1.56 16.94 14.20
C ILE A 2 -0.45 17.05 13.14
N ILE A 3 0.46 18.03 13.27
CA ILE A 3 1.59 18.19 12.33
C ILE A 3 2.69 17.16 12.61
N GLU A 4 2.89 16.78 13.86
CA GLU A 4 3.86 15.78 14.28
C GLU A 4 3.46 14.39 13.80
N ASP A 5 2.18 14.02 13.91
CA ASP A 5 1.66 12.74 13.43
C ASP A 5 1.85 12.56 11.90
N GLU A 6 1.71 13.63 11.13
CA GLU A 6 1.96 13.60 9.67
C GLU A 6 3.46 13.59 9.32
N LEU A 7 4.32 14.16 10.15
CA LEU A 7 5.78 14.09 9.96
C LEU A 7 6.31 12.68 10.20
N GLU A 8 5.71 11.95 11.14
CA GLU A 8 6.09 10.59 11.52
C GLU A 8 5.35 9.52 10.71
N SER A 9 4.33 9.89 9.92
CA SER A 9 3.59 8.92 9.12
C SER A 9 4.53 8.17 8.18
N GLN A 10 4.70 6.89 8.44
CA GLN A 10 5.48 6.00 7.58
C GLN A 10 4.68 5.69 6.31
N PHE A 11 5.40 5.39 5.26
CA PHE A 11 4.80 4.86 4.04
C PHE A 11 5.71 3.77 3.46
N MET A 12 5.12 2.84 2.75
CA MET A 12 5.79 1.67 2.21
C MET A 12 5.66 1.61 0.69
N ILE A 13 6.73 1.18 0.02
CA ILE A 13 6.73 0.86 -1.40
C ILE A 13 6.86 -0.65 -1.54
N ALA A 14 5.84 -1.27 -2.14
CA ALA A 14 5.67 -2.71 -2.28
C ALA A 14 5.69 -3.11 -3.77
N PRO A 15 6.85 -3.47 -4.34
CA PRO A 15 6.89 -3.96 -5.72
C PRO A 15 6.14 -5.29 -5.87
N SER A 16 5.20 -5.37 -6.82
CA SER A 16 4.54 -6.62 -7.19
C SER A 16 5.36 -7.38 -8.23
N ILE A 17 5.89 -8.54 -7.84
CA ILE A 17 6.80 -9.32 -8.67
C ILE A 17 6.14 -10.00 -9.87
N ILE A 18 4.81 -10.10 -9.92
CA ILE A 18 4.11 -10.66 -11.09
C ILE A 18 4.28 -9.81 -12.35
N ALA A 19 4.67 -8.56 -12.21
CA ALA A 19 4.96 -7.68 -13.34
C ALA A 19 6.31 -7.97 -14.01
N GLY A 20 7.13 -8.84 -13.42
CA GLY A 20 8.45 -9.23 -13.89
C GLY A 20 8.47 -10.55 -14.66
N ASN A 21 9.59 -11.23 -14.58
CA ASN A 21 9.77 -12.50 -15.24
C ASN A 21 9.20 -13.65 -14.41
N MET A 22 7.98 -14.07 -14.71
CA MET A 22 7.29 -15.19 -14.05
C MET A 22 8.05 -16.53 -14.11
N SER A 23 8.97 -16.69 -15.05
CA SER A 23 9.83 -17.90 -15.14
C SER A 23 11.03 -17.85 -14.21
N ASN A 24 11.29 -16.70 -13.56
CA ASN A 24 12.40 -16.51 -12.65
C ASN A 24 12.07 -15.49 -11.57
N LEU A 25 11.09 -15.80 -10.73
CA LEU A 25 10.64 -14.92 -9.65
C LEU A 25 11.72 -14.66 -8.58
N GLY A 26 12.64 -15.61 -8.39
CA GLY A 26 13.79 -15.41 -7.49
C GLY A 26 14.64 -14.19 -7.89
N LYS A 27 14.81 -13.96 -9.20
CA LYS A 27 15.51 -12.75 -9.69
C LYS A 27 14.73 -11.47 -9.40
N GLU A 28 13.41 -11.50 -9.46
CA GLU A 28 12.58 -10.34 -9.12
C GLU A 28 12.65 -10.04 -7.62
N VAL A 29 12.69 -11.06 -6.76
CA VAL A 29 12.93 -10.91 -5.32
C VAL A 29 14.29 -10.26 -5.05
N GLU A 30 15.36 -10.71 -5.72
CA GLU A 30 16.70 -10.08 -5.60
C GLU A 30 16.65 -8.60 -5.99
N ARG A 31 15.97 -8.25 -7.08
CA ARG A 31 15.82 -6.86 -7.53
C ARG A 31 15.07 -6.00 -6.50
N CYS A 32 14.06 -6.55 -5.82
CA CYS A 32 13.37 -5.86 -4.71
C CYS A 32 14.31 -5.61 -3.53
N ASN A 33 15.14 -6.60 -3.15
CA ASN A 33 16.14 -6.45 -2.10
C ASN A 33 17.17 -5.35 -2.44
N GLU A 34 17.74 -5.40 -3.64
CA GLU A 34 18.69 -4.40 -4.15
C GLU A 34 18.05 -3.01 -4.24
N GLY A 35 16.77 -2.96 -4.61
CA GLY A 35 15.95 -1.76 -4.71
C GLY A 35 15.61 -1.12 -3.36
N ARG A 36 15.83 -1.85 -2.25
CA ARG A 36 15.41 -1.44 -0.90
C ARG A 36 13.91 -1.15 -0.82
N ALA A 37 13.12 -2.08 -1.36
CA ALA A 37 11.68 -2.10 -1.15
C ALA A 37 11.37 -2.24 0.35
N ASP A 38 10.17 -1.84 0.76
CA ASP A 38 9.71 -2.06 2.15
C ASP A 38 9.07 -3.43 2.29
N TYR A 39 8.29 -3.85 1.28
CA TYR A 39 7.65 -5.16 1.17
C TYR A 39 7.92 -5.77 -0.20
N ILE A 40 7.67 -7.06 -0.34
CA ILE A 40 7.52 -7.73 -1.62
C ILE A 40 6.06 -8.16 -1.73
N HIS A 41 5.34 -7.55 -2.69
CA HIS A 41 3.94 -7.85 -2.93
C HIS A 41 3.79 -9.09 -3.81
N LEU A 42 2.98 -10.05 -3.34
CA LEU A 42 2.81 -11.37 -3.92
C LEU A 42 1.35 -11.59 -4.33
N ASP A 43 1.02 -11.26 -5.59
CA ASP A 43 -0.32 -11.44 -6.15
C ASP A 43 -0.58 -12.91 -6.49
N VAL A 44 -1.34 -13.59 -5.64
CA VAL A 44 -1.76 -14.98 -5.83
C VAL A 44 -3.13 -15.02 -6.50
N MET A 45 -3.20 -15.65 -7.66
CA MET A 45 -4.42 -15.82 -8.45
C MET A 45 -4.67 -17.29 -8.73
N ASP A 46 -5.89 -17.77 -8.46
CA ASP A 46 -6.27 -19.19 -8.60
C ASP A 46 -6.91 -19.55 -9.95
N GLY A 47 -7.25 -18.54 -10.76
CA GLY A 47 -7.98 -18.74 -12.01
C GLY A 47 -9.49 -18.98 -11.82
N GLN A 48 -10.02 -18.75 -10.61
CA GLN A 48 -11.44 -18.88 -10.27
C GLN A 48 -12.02 -17.55 -9.77
N PHE A 49 -11.38 -16.92 -8.78
CA PHE A 49 -11.76 -15.57 -8.33
C PHE A 49 -11.48 -14.53 -9.42
N VAL A 50 -10.34 -14.67 -10.09
CA VAL A 50 -9.96 -13.91 -11.28
C VAL A 50 -9.60 -14.87 -12.42
N PRO A 51 -9.75 -14.46 -13.73
CA PRO A 51 -9.51 -15.38 -14.84
C PRO A 51 -8.07 -15.88 -14.97
N ASN A 52 -7.11 -15.08 -14.52
CA ASN A 52 -5.70 -15.42 -14.60
C ASN A 52 -5.27 -16.30 -13.42
N LYS A 53 -4.21 -17.09 -13.64
CA LYS A 53 -3.54 -17.87 -12.61
C LYS A 53 -2.07 -17.43 -12.53
N THR A 54 -1.56 -17.23 -11.30
CA THR A 54 -0.16 -16.94 -11.07
C THR A 54 0.53 -18.12 -10.39
N PHE A 55 1.13 -17.93 -9.25
CA PHE A 55 1.78 -18.94 -8.43
C PHE A 55 0.95 -19.24 -7.18
N ASP A 56 1.33 -20.26 -6.45
CA ASP A 56 0.72 -20.65 -5.18
C ASP A 56 1.74 -20.62 -4.02
N HIS A 57 1.31 -21.09 -2.85
CA HIS A 57 2.12 -21.15 -1.64
C HIS A 57 3.44 -21.92 -1.82
N THR A 58 3.51 -22.90 -2.74
CA THR A 58 4.73 -23.68 -2.96
C THR A 58 5.84 -22.84 -3.59
N GLU A 59 5.48 -21.87 -4.42
CA GLU A 59 6.45 -20.91 -4.97
C GLU A 59 6.88 -19.89 -3.91
N ILE A 60 5.95 -19.36 -3.10
CA ILE A 60 6.28 -18.47 -1.98
C ILE A 60 7.26 -19.13 -1.03
N GLN A 61 7.07 -20.40 -0.69
CA GLN A 61 7.99 -21.16 0.16
C GLN A 61 9.41 -21.24 -0.42
N LYS A 62 9.55 -21.34 -1.75
CA LYS A 62 10.87 -21.33 -2.42
C LYS A 62 11.50 -19.93 -2.41
N LEU A 63 10.68 -18.87 -2.53
CA LEU A 63 11.12 -17.50 -2.55
C LEU A 63 11.52 -16.99 -1.15
N ARG A 64 10.89 -17.50 -0.09
CA ARG A 64 11.11 -17.00 1.28
C ARG A 64 12.58 -16.93 1.71
N PRO A 65 13.43 -17.95 1.46
CA PRO A 65 14.85 -17.89 1.83
C PRO A 65 15.68 -16.83 1.09
N LEU A 66 15.16 -16.25 0.00
CA LEU A 66 15.87 -15.28 -0.84
C LEU A 66 15.76 -13.84 -0.35
N SER A 67 14.91 -13.57 0.64
CA SER A 67 14.69 -12.21 1.16
C SER A 67 14.38 -12.18 2.65
N LEU A 68 14.81 -11.11 3.31
CA LEU A 68 14.39 -10.76 4.66
C LEU A 68 13.29 -9.70 4.67
N LEU A 69 12.92 -9.17 3.50
CA LEU A 69 11.79 -8.23 3.40
C LEU A 69 10.48 -8.95 3.72
N PRO A 70 9.53 -8.29 4.35
CA PRO A 70 8.21 -8.85 4.55
C PRO A 70 7.55 -9.24 3.22
N PHE A 71 6.93 -10.42 3.20
CA PHE A 71 6.09 -10.89 2.12
C PHE A 71 4.65 -10.50 2.39
N ASP A 72 4.18 -9.55 1.62
CA ASP A 72 2.78 -9.10 1.60
C ASP A 72 2.02 -9.90 0.55
N THR A 73 1.24 -10.88 1.01
CA THR A 73 0.59 -11.87 0.16
C THR A 73 -0.88 -11.54 -0.05
N HIS A 74 -1.21 -11.14 -1.25
CA HIS A 74 -2.54 -10.76 -1.70
C HIS A 74 -3.24 -11.95 -2.37
N LEU A 75 -4.25 -12.52 -1.70
CA LEU A 75 -4.96 -13.72 -2.13
C LEU A 75 -6.22 -13.37 -2.95
N MET A 76 -6.09 -13.40 -4.25
CA MET A 76 -7.21 -13.35 -5.23
C MET A 76 -7.66 -14.78 -5.54
N ILE A 77 -8.23 -15.44 -4.53
CA ILE A 77 -8.64 -16.86 -4.59
C ILE A 77 -10.03 -17.07 -4.02
N ASN A 78 -10.70 -18.10 -4.49
CA ASN A 78 -11.93 -18.59 -3.86
C ASN A 78 -11.60 -19.38 -2.59
N ASP A 79 -12.54 -19.43 -1.64
CA ASP A 79 -12.43 -20.21 -0.40
C ASP A 79 -11.13 -19.94 0.40
N PRO A 80 -10.75 -18.69 0.71
CA PRO A 80 -9.48 -18.39 1.36
C PRO A 80 -9.33 -19.08 2.73
N VAL A 81 -10.42 -19.35 3.46
CA VAL A 81 -10.42 -20.09 4.74
C VAL A 81 -9.71 -21.44 4.62
N LYS A 82 -9.96 -22.17 3.53
CA LYS A 82 -9.36 -23.50 3.32
C LYS A 82 -7.88 -23.45 2.98
N HIS A 83 -7.41 -22.32 2.47
CA HIS A 83 -6.09 -22.20 1.86
C HIS A 83 -5.12 -21.35 2.67
N VAL A 84 -5.60 -20.43 3.52
CA VAL A 84 -4.78 -19.47 4.26
C VAL A 84 -3.64 -20.14 5.04
N ARG A 85 -3.89 -21.30 5.62
CA ARG A 85 -2.87 -22.07 6.35
C ARG A 85 -1.65 -22.39 5.50
N ASN A 86 -1.82 -22.71 4.23
CA ASN A 86 -0.72 -23.02 3.33
C ASN A 86 0.21 -21.82 3.11
N TYR A 87 -0.35 -20.59 3.08
CA TYR A 87 0.40 -19.35 2.90
C TYR A 87 1.10 -18.90 4.18
N ILE A 88 0.50 -19.17 5.34
CA ILE A 88 1.16 -19.02 6.64
C ILE A 88 2.42 -19.91 6.69
N ASP A 89 2.27 -21.20 6.38
CA ASP A 89 3.34 -22.18 6.41
C ASP A 89 4.42 -21.92 5.33
N ALA A 90 4.06 -21.22 4.24
CA ALA A 90 4.99 -20.77 3.20
C ALA A 90 5.85 -19.58 3.61
N GLY A 91 5.53 -18.89 4.71
CA GLY A 91 6.29 -17.78 5.25
C GLY A 91 5.84 -16.39 4.77
N SER A 92 4.54 -16.22 4.51
CA SER A 92 3.95 -14.90 4.35
C SER A 92 3.95 -14.14 5.67
N ASP A 93 4.31 -12.85 5.64
CA ASP A 93 4.32 -11.99 6.83
C ASP A 93 2.99 -11.26 7.01
N ILE A 94 2.32 -10.95 5.91
CA ILE A 94 0.97 -10.36 5.88
C ILE A 94 0.17 -11.17 4.85
N ILE A 95 -1.09 -11.49 5.16
CA ILE A 95 -2.00 -12.15 4.22
C ILE A 95 -3.29 -11.35 4.12
N THR A 96 -3.60 -10.94 2.89
CA THR A 96 -4.80 -10.19 2.56
C THR A 96 -5.75 -11.04 1.72
N VAL A 97 -7.01 -11.10 2.15
CA VAL A 97 -8.08 -11.78 1.43
C VAL A 97 -9.13 -10.78 0.95
N HIS A 98 -9.86 -11.12 -0.11
CA HIS A 98 -10.91 -10.27 -0.65
C HIS A 98 -12.22 -10.37 0.15
N ALA A 99 -12.84 -9.21 0.43
CA ALA A 99 -14.13 -9.13 1.10
C ALA A 99 -15.25 -9.81 0.29
N GLU A 100 -15.11 -9.84 -1.05
CA GLU A 100 -16.08 -10.42 -1.97
C GLU A 100 -16.23 -11.95 -1.86
N VAL A 101 -15.26 -12.62 -1.25
CA VAL A 101 -15.27 -14.08 -1.03
C VAL A 101 -15.32 -14.45 0.43
N CYS A 102 -15.62 -13.49 1.30
CA CYS A 102 -15.74 -13.68 2.75
C CYS A 102 -17.10 -13.19 3.26
N ASP A 103 -17.51 -13.78 4.34
CA ASP A 103 -18.53 -13.26 5.25
C ASP A 103 -17.93 -13.11 6.66
N GLU A 104 -18.73 -12.63 7.62
CA GLU A 104 -18.27 -12.41 8.99
C GLU A 104 -17.66 -13.66 9.63
N SER A 105 -18.26 -14.84 9.40
CA SER A 105 -17.81 -16.11 10.01
C SER A 105 -16.50 -16.57 9.39
N SER A 106 -16.42 -16.61 8.07
CA SER A 106 -15.25 -17.08 7.34
C SER A 106 -14.06 -16.14 7.53
N PHE A 107 -14.30 -14.82 7.57
CA PHE A 107 -13.24 -13.86 7.87
C PHE A 107 -12.75 -13.96 9.31
N GLY A 108 -13.65 -14.20 10.28
CA GLY A 108 -13.29 -14.47 11.66
C GLY A 108 -12.36 -15.68 11.81
N GLU A 109 -12.66 -16.78 11.12
CA GLU A 109 -11.80 -17.97 11.10
C GLU A 109 -10.41 -17.69 10.51
N ILE A 110 -10.33 -16.83 9.48
CA ILE A 110 -9.06 -16.39 8.90
C ILE A 110 -8.28 -15.55 9.91
N CYS A 111 -8.93 -14.58 10.55
CA CYS A 111 -8.31 -13.73 11.57
C CYS A 111 -7.72 -14.57 12.70
N ASP A 112 -8.45 -15.56 13.21
CA ASP A 112 -7.98 -16.45 14.28
C ASP A 112 -6.74 -17.24 13.85
N GLN A 113 -6.71 -17.76 12.61
CA GLN A 113 -5.56 -18.50 12.08
C GLN A 113 -4.34 -17.59 11.92
N LEU A 114 -4.50 -16.39 11.36
CA LEU A 114 -3.41 -15.43 11.14
C LEU A 114 -2.85 -14.92 12.47
N HIS A 115 -3.72 -14.47 13.35
CA HIS A 115 -3.34 -13.96 14.68
C HIS A 115 -2.58 -15.02 15.51
N SER A 116 -3.08 -16.27 15.55
CA SER A 116 -2.42 -17.38 16.27
C SER A 116 -1.03 -17.71 15.75
N ASN A 117 -0.72 -17.35 14.51
CA ASN A 117 0.59 -17.58 13.88
C ASN A 117 1.42 -16.27 13.73
N GLN A 118 0.98 -15.15 14.32
CA GLN A 118 1.66 -13.86 14.27
C GLN A 118 1.88 -13.36 12.83
N VAL A 119 0.91 -13.59 11.95
CA VAL A 119 0.87 -13.11 10.57
C VAL A 119 -0.10 -11.95 10.50
N GLY A 120 0.30 -10.86 9.83
CA GLY A 120 -0.52 -9.68 9.65
C GLY A 120 -1.80 -9.97 8.85
N ILE A 121 -2.86 -9.25 9.17
CA ILE A 121 -4.22 -9.49 8.66
C ILE A 121 -4.62 -8.36 7.74
N GLY A 122 -4.91 -8.68 6.47
CA GLY A 122 -5.40 -7.74 5.48
C GLY A 122 -6.78 -8.09 4.94
N LEU A 123 -7.53 -7.05 4.56
CA LEU A 123 -8.78 -7.15 3.83
C LEU A 123 -8.72 -6.32 2.57
N ALA A 124 -8.98 -6.93 1.41
CA ALA A 124 -9.02 -6.23 0.12
C ALA A 124 -10.45 -5.99 -0.36
N ILE A 125 -10.65 -4.91 -1.08
CA ILE A 125 -11.92 -4.58 -1.74
C ILE A 125 -11.69 -4.15 -3.19
N ASN A 126 -12.53 -4.65 -4.09
CA ASN A 126 -12.53 -4.28 -5.52
C ASN A 126 -12.92 -2.81 -5.72
N PRO A 127 -12.67 -2.21 -6.91
CA PRO A 127 -12.96 -0.80 -7.16
C PRO A 127 -14.42 -0.41 -6.90
N ASP A 128 -15.36 -1.31 -7.17
CA ASP A 128 -16.82 -1.12 -7.04
C ASP A 128 -17.41 -1.70 -5.74
N THR A 129 -16.59 -2.26 -4.85
CA THR A 129 -17.01 -2.83 -3.56
C THR A 129 -16.68 -1.88 -2.42
N ASP A 130 -17.64 -1.63 -1.53
CA ASP A 130 -17.40 -0.92 -0.27
C ASP A 130 -16.98 -1.88 0.85
N LEU A 131 -16.39 -1.34 1.93
CA LEU A 131 -16.12 -2.12 3.12
C LEU A 131 -17.44 -2.67 3.70
N PRO A 132 -17.59 -4.00 3.83
CA PRO A 132 -18.82 -4.57 4.38
C PRO A 132 -18.96 -4.23 5.87
N GLN A 133 -20.20 -4.05 6.32
CA GLN A 133 -20.46 -3.68 7.71
C GLN A 133 -19.86 -4.62 8.75
N TRP A 134 -19.77 -5.90 8.43
CA TRP A 134 -19.14 -6.88 9.33
C TRP A 134 -17.64 -6.64 9.53
N SER A 135 -16.93 -6.03 8.56
CA SER A 135 -15.48 -5.81 8.66
C SER A 135 -15.09 -4.89 9.81
N TYR A 136 -15.96 -3.95 10.19
CA TYR A 136 -15.71 -3.05 11.33
C TYR A 136 -15.62 -3.76 12.68
N LYS A 137 -16.13 -5.01 12.79
CA LYS A 137 -15.95 -5.83 13.99
C LYS A 137 -14.50 -6.33 14.16
N PHE A 138 -13.73 -6.33 13.09
CA PHE A 138 -12.35 -6.81 13.05
C PHE A 138 -11.33 -5.69 12.93
N VAL A 139 -11.76 -4.43 12.96
CA VAL A 139 -10.90 -3.27 12.67
C VAL A 139 -9.68 -3.18 13.58
N GLU A 140 -9.79 -3.60 14.84
CA GLU A 140 -8.69 -3.65 15.81
C GLU A 140 -7.68 -4.79 15.53
N MET A 141 -8.06 -5.77 14.71
CA MET A 141 -7.21 -6.89 14.31
C MET A 141 -6.55 -6.69 12.95
N LEU A 142 -7.08 -5.76 12.15
CA LEU A 142 -6.60 -5.51 10.79
C LEU A 142 -5.31 -4.68 10.81
N ASP A 143 -4.28 -5.18 10.14
CA ASP A 143 -3.03 -4.46 9.90
C ASP A 143 -3.11 -3.62 8.63
N GLN A 144 -3.83 -4.10 7.59
CA GLN A 144 -4.00 -3.36 6.35
C GLN A 144 -5.36 -3.55 5.69
N ILE A 145 -5.74 -2.54 4.90
CA ILE A 145 -6.85 -2.62 3.95
C ILE A 145 -6.34 -2.30 2.56
N ILE A 146 -6.44 -3.26 1.63
CA ILE A 146 -6.10 -3.02 0.22
C ILE A 146 -7.32 -2.42 -0.49
N VAL A 147 -7.14 -1.22 -1.00
CA VAL A 147 -8.09 -0.58 -1.92
C VAL A 147 -7.59 -0.82 -3.33
N MET A 148 -8.29 -1.70 -4.07
CA MET A 148 -7.99 -1.95 -5.46
C MET A 148 -8.30 -0.71 -6.30
N SER A 149 -7.32 -0.27 -7.07
CA SER A 149 -7.44 0.85 -8.01
C SER A 149 -7.48 0.39 -9.48
N VAL A 150 -7.60 -0.91 -9.68
CA VAL A 150 -7.89 -1.58 -10.96
C VAL A 150 -8.79 -2.78 -10.68
N VAL A 151 -9.44 -3.32 -11.69
CA VAL A 151 -10.10 -4.64 -11.58
C VAL A 151 -9.00 -5.70 -11.41
N PRO A 152 -9.03 -6.50 -10.31
CA PRO A 152 -7.96 -7.47 -10.06
C PRO A 152 -7.84 -8.52 -11.18
N GLY A 153 -6.67 -9.14 -11.28
CA GLY A 153 -6.45 -10.27 -12.19
C GLY A 153 -5.33 -10.09 -13.21
N LYS A 154 -4.76 -8.90 -13.41
CA LYS A 154 -3.58 -8.70 -14.25
C LYS A 154 -2.82 -7.43 -13.93
N SER A 155 -1.52 -7.45 -14.16
CA SER A 155 -0.63 -6.30 -14.05
C SER A 155 -0.78 -5.33 -15.24
N GLY A 156 -0.31 -4.09 -15.08
CA GLY A 156 -0.17 -3.09 -16.15
C GLY A 156 -1.47 -2.39 -16.56
N GLN A 157 -2.49 -2.42 -15.74
CA GLN A 157 -3.75 -1.69 -15.99
C GLN A 157 -3.60 -0.22 -15.61
N LYS A 158 -4.45 0.63 -16.19
CA LYS A 158 -4.57 2.03 -15.81
C LYS A 158 -5.28 2.17 -14.47
N PHE A 159 -4.78 3.08 -13.64
CA PHE A 159 -5.42 3.51 -12.41
C PHE A 159 -6.85 4.03 -12.67
N ILE A 160 -7.79 3.63 -11.84
CA ILE A 160 -9.18 4.10 -11.90
C ILE A 160 -9.28 5.38 -11.05
N GLU A 161 -9.48 6.53 -11.69
CA GLU A 161 -9.44 7.85 -11.05
C GLU A 161 -10.44 8.01 -9.88
N SER A 162 -11.62 7.36 -9.95
CA SER A 162 -12.60 7.39 -8.85
C SER A 162 -12.08 6.72 -7.56
N THR A 163 -10.97 6.00 -7.62
CA THR A 163 -10.32 5.40 -6.43
C THR A 163 -9.82 6.48 -5.47
N HIS A 164 -9.46 7.68 -5.94
CA HIS A 164 -9.08 8.80 -5.09
C HIS A 164 -10.17 9.14 -4.07
N GLU A 165 -11.40 9.34 -4.53
CA GLU A 165 -12.55 9.62 -3.65
C GLU A 165 -12.84 8.43 -2.71
N LYS A 166 -12.66 7.21 -3.19
CA LYS A 166 -12.86 6.00 -2.41
C LYS A 166 -11.84 5.89 -1.27
N ILE A 167 -10.55 6.15 -1.53
CA ILE A 167 -9.51 6.15 -0.49
C ILE A 167 -9.83 7.19 0.57
N GLN A 168 -10.20 8.42 0.18
CA GLN A 168 -10.55 9.50 1.13
C GLN A 168 -11.73 9.09 2.03
N ARG A 169 -12.78 8.52 1.45
CA ARG A 169 -13.95 8.06 2.18
C ARG A 169 -13.59 6.95 3.17
N ILE A 170 -12.87 5.92 2.72
CA ILE A 170 -12.44 4.80 3.56
C ILE A 170 -11.49 5.27 4.66
N THR A 171 -10.55 6.16 4.36
CA THR A 171 -9.65 6.76 5.37
C THR A 171 -10.43 7.42 6.49
N LYS A 172 -11.47 8.18 6.14
CA LYS A 172 -12.33 8.82 7.13
C LYS A 172 -13.12 7.80 7.96
N ASP A 173 -13.77 6.83 7.30
CA ASP A 173 -14.55 5.79 7.97
C ASP A 173 -13.69 4.97 8.95
N LEU A 174 -12.49 4.60 8.53
CA LEU A 174 -11.54 3.83 9.36
C LEU A 174 -11.03 4.65 10.54
N HIS A 175 -10.76 5.93 10.35
CA HIS A 175 -10.40 6.84 11.43
C HIS A 175 -11.51 6.93 12.49
N ASP A 176 -12.77 7.03 12.06
CA ASP A 176 -13.92 7.09 12.96
C ASP A 176 -14.10 5.77 13.76
N HIS A 177 -13.62 4.64 13.22
CA HIS A 177 -13.60 3.32 13.86
C HIS A 177 -12.27 3.00 14.58
N LYS A 178 -11.35 3.97 14.73
CA LYS A 178 -10.05 3.82 15.41
C LYS A 178 -9.14 2.74 14.82
N PHE A 179 -9.17 2.61 13.51
CA PHE A 179 -8.23 1.73 12.79
C PHE A 179 -6.79 2.22 12.98
N GLU A 180 -5.92 1.33 13.46
CA GLU A 180 -4.51 1.60 13.70
C GLU A 180 -3.59 1.07 12.59
N GLY A 181 -4.13 0.28 11.66
CA GLY A 181 -3.42 -0.20 10.47
C GLY A 181 -3.28 0.86 9.37
N TYR A 182 -3.04 0.43 8.16
CA TYR A 182 -2.85 1.33 7.03
C TYR A 182 -3.66 0.93 5.79
N ILE A 183 -3.88 1.89 4.90
CA ILE A 183 -4.46 1.66 3.59
C ILE A 183 -3.34 1.40 2.59
N GLU A 184 -3.41 0.26 1.92
CA GLU A 184 -2.60 -0.05 0.75
C GLU A 184 -3.40 0.22 -0.52
N VAL A 185 -2.74 0.81 -1.51
CA VAL A 185 -3.32 1.10 -2.83
C VAL A 185 -2.67 0.16 -3.84
N ASP A 186 -3.49 -0.69 -4.47
CA ASP A 186 -3.01 -1.67 -5.43
C ASP A 186 -3.70 -1.52 -6.79
N GLY A 187 -2.87 -1.31 -7.81
CA GLY A 187 -3.27 -1.25 -9.21
C GLY A 187 -2.98 0.08 -9.90
N GLY A 188 -2.13 0.05 -10.92
CA GLY A 188 -1.83 1.22 -11.75
C GLY A 188 -1.14 2.38 -11.05
N VAL A 189 -0.61 2.17 -9.83
CA VAL A 189 0.17 3.18 -9.11
C VAL A 189 1.48 3.46 -9.85
N ASN A 190 1.79 4.73 -10.02
CA ASN A 190 2.97 5.21 -10.75
C ASN A 190 3.45 6.57 -10.19
N LEU A 191 4.51 7.14 -10.78
CA LEU A 191 5.08 8.41 -10.31
C LEU A 191 4.13 9.61 -10.40
N GLU A 192 3.12 9.55 -11.28
CA GLU A 192 2.19 10.67 -11.50
C GLU A 192 1.08 10.70 -10.44
N ASN A 193 0.62 9.51 -9.97
CA ASN A 193 -0.54 9.42 -9.08
C ASN A 193 -0.21 9.06 -7.62
N ILE A 194 0.97 8.49 -7.31
CA ILE A 194 1.31 8.06 -5.94
C ILE A 194 1.22 9.20 -4.92
N GLY A 195 1.63 10.42 -5.31
CA GLY A 195 1.53 11.60 -4.44
C GLY A 195 0.10 11.95 -4.06
N ALA A 196 -0.84 11.79 -4.99
CA ALA A 196 -2.27 11.98 -4.75
C ALA A 196 -2.83 10.84 -3.88
N CYS A 197 -2.48 9.58 -4.17
CA CYS A 197 -2.88 8.44 -3.34
C CYS A 197 -2.41 8.60 -1.87
N PHE A 198 -1.20 9.13 -1.66
CA PHE A 198 -0.73 9.45 -0.30
C PHE A 198 -1.56 10.57 0.35
N ALA A 199 -1.87 11.63 -0.40
CA ALA A 199 -2.69 12.74 0.09
C ALA A 199 -4.10 12.29 0.48
N ASP A 200 -4.64 11.30 -0.19
CA ASP A 200 -5.97 10.73 0.06
C ASP A 200 -6.02 9.82 1.29
N GLY A 201 -4.87 9.36 1.78
CA GLY A 201 -4.77 8.52 2.98
C GLY A 201 -4.07 7.19 2.78
N GLY A 202 -3.62 6.86 1.55
CA GLY A 202 -2.80 5.67 1.30
C GLY A 202 -1.46 5.75 2.03
N ARG A 203 -0.98 4.62 2.53
CA ARG A 203 0.31 4.50 3.23
C ARG A 203 1.19 3.38 2.70
N ALA A 204 0.65 2.40 2.01
CA ALA A 204 1.40 1.41 1.24
C ALA A 204 0.99 1.49 -0.24
N PHE A 205 1.96 1.32 -1.14
CA PHE A 205 1.75 1.52 -2.57
C PHE A 205 2.34 0.37 -3.36
N VAL A 206 1.46 -0.39 -4.02
CA VAL A 206 1.87 -1.51 -4.86
C VAL A 206 2.27 -1.01 -6.24
N GLY A 207 3.52 -1.24 -6.61
CA GLY A 207 4.05 -0.90 -7.92
C GLY A 207 4.40 -2.15 -8.73
N GLY A 208 3.59 -2.48 -9.71
CA GLY A 208 3.85 -3.57 -10.66
C GLY A 208 4.79 -3.12 -11.77
N SER A 209 4.25 -2.95 -12.98
CA SER A 209 5.01 -2.56 -14.18
C SER A 209 5.76 -1.23 -14.03
N ALA A 210 5.23 -0.32 -13.23
CA ALA A 210 5.86 0.97 -12.96
C ALA A 210 7.18 0.85 -12.15
N ILE A 211 7.38 -0.25 -11.41
CA ILE A 211 8.61 -0.52 -10.65
C ILE A 211 9.36 -1.71 -11.28
N ILE A 212 8.77 -2.89 -11.25
CA ILE A 212 9.41 -4.14 -11.71
C ILE A 212 9.66 -4.14 -13.22
N GLY A 213 8.82 -3.46 -14.00
CA GLY A 213 9.04 -3.29 -15.44
C GLY A 213 10.24 -2.40 -15.80
N GLN A 214 10.85 -1.72 -14.84
CA GLN A 214 12.00 -0.84 -15.07
C GLN A 214 13.33 -1.59 -14.94
N SER A 215 14.35 -1.14 -15.67
CA SER A 215 15.69 -1.75 -15.61
C SER A 215 16.40 -1.50 -14.27
N ASP A 216 16.18 -0.34 -13.67
CA ASP A 216 16.76 0.06 -12.37
C ASP A 216 15.66 0.23 -11.32
N VAL A 217 15.36 -0.87 -10.61
CA VAL A 217 14.35 -0.90 -9.54
C VAL A 217 14.72 0.03 -8.38
N ARG A 218 16.02 0.17 -8.09
CA ARG A 218 16.48 1.03 -7.00
C ARG A 218 16.23 2.51 -7.30
N MET A 219 16.52 2.92 -8.51
CA MET A 219 16.29 4.30 -8.93
C MET A 219 14.79 4.63 -8.90
N ILE A 220 13.96 3.76 -9.45
CA ILE A 220 12.52 4.02 -9.52
C ILE A 220 11.85 4.00 -8.14
N ILE A 221 12.21 3.11 -7.24
CA ILE A 221 11.71 3.12 -5.84
C ILE A 221 12.10 4.43 -5.15
N LYS A 222 13.32 4.93 -5.38
CA LYS A 222 13.74 6.24 -4.86
C LYS A 222 12.86 7.38 -5.40
N GLU A 223 12.51 7.35 -6.69
CA GLU A 223 11.63 8.35 -7.28
C GLU A 223 10.20 8.26 -6.71
N PHE A 224 9.67 7.05 -6.51
CA PHE A 224 8.39 6.83 -5.82
C PHE A 224 8.40 7.48 -4.43
N ARG A 225 9.46 7.23 -3.63
CA ARG A 225 9.63 7.86 -2.31
C ARG A 225 9.69 9.39 -2.39
N ASN A 226 10.39 9.94 -3.38
CA ASN A 226 10.49 11.38 -3.57
C ASN A 226 9.10 11.99 -3.84
N GLN A 227 8.27 11.37 -4.69
CA GLN A 227 6.91 11.85 -4.98
C GLN A 227 6.03 11.86 -3.72
N VAL A 228 6.10 10.80 -2.89
CA VAL A 228 5.38 10.75 -1.61
C VAL A 228 5.87 11.84 -0.66
N LEU A 229 7.19 12.00 -0.53
CA LEU A 229 7.76 13.03 0.33
C LEU A 229 7.39 14.45 -0.11
N ASP A 230 7.32 14.71 -1.40
CA ASP A 230 6.89 16.00 -1.92
C ASP A 230 5.40 16.25 -1.68
N SER A 231 4.56 15.23 -1.86
CA SER A 231 3.14 15.30 -1.50
C SER A 231 2.95 15.58 -0.01
N ARG A 232 3.67 14.86 0.86
CA ARG A 232 3.66 15.08 2.31
C ARG A 232 4.04 16.51 2.69
N ARG A 233 5.08 17.06 2.06
CA ARG A 233 5.50 18.46 2.30
C ARG A 233 4.38 19.44 1.92
N ARG A 234 3.73 19.24 0.78
CA ARG A 234 2.59 20.07 0.35
C ARG A 234 1.43 20.04 1.35
N LEU A 235 1.07 18.84 1.84
CA LEU A 235 0.04 18.68 2.87
C LEU A 235 0.38 19.41 4.16
N LEU A 236 1.61 19.27 4.64
CA LEU A 236 2.07 19.95 5.86
C LEU A 236 2.05 21.48 5.72
N ILE A 237 2.49 22.01 4.59
CA ILE A 237 2.42 23.44 4.31
C ILE A 237 0.97 23.92 4.31
N LYS A 238 0.07 23.18 3.65
CA LYS A 238 -1.36 23.51 3.62
C LYS A 238 -1.96 23.50 5.03
N LYS A 239 -1.73 22.45 5.82
CA LYS A 239 -2.20 22.37 7.21
C LYS A 239 -1.64 23.50 8.08
N ALA A 240 -0.36 23.82 7.96
CA ALA A 240 0.26 24.92 8.70
C ALA A 240 -0.41 26.26 8.35
N HIS A 241 -0.69 26.49 7.08
CA HIS A 241 -1.42 27.67 6.63
C HIS A 241 -2.83 27.76 7.22
N ASP A 242 -3.58 26.65 7.17
CA ASP A 242 -4.98 26.59 7.68
C ASP A 242 -5.03 26.83 9.21
N LEU A 243 -3.97 26.47 9.94
CA LEU A 243 -3.89 26.63 11.40
C LEU A 243 -3.38 28.00 11.85
N GLY A 244 -2.49 28.65 11.12
CA GLY A 244 -1.82 29.87 11.61
C GLY A 244 -1.42 30.88 10.53
N GLY A 245 -1.80 30.63 9.29
CA GLY A 245 -1.46 31.49 8.17
C GLY A 245 0.01 31.45 7.79
N THR A 246 0.45 32.48 7.03
CA THR A 246 1.78 32.56 6.42
C THR A 246 2.93 32.55 7.44
N ASP A 247 2.74 33.15 8.62
CA ASP A 247 3.77 33.21 9.66
C ASP A 247 4.10 31.82 10.23
N LEU A 248 3.09 30.95 10.40
CA LEU A 248 3.30 29.58 10.86
C LEU A 248 4.02 28.73 9.79
N VAL A 249 3.67 28.91 8.51
CA VAL A 249 4.35 28.25 7.39
C VAL A 249 5.83 28.65 7.35
N ASN A 250 6.13 29.95 7.42
CA ASN A 250 7.50 30.46 7.40
C ASN A 250 8.31 29.93 8.59
N LYS A 251 7.74 29.96 9.80
CA LYS A 251 8.37 29.44 10.99
C LYS A 251 8.65 27.93 10.89
N TRP A 252 7.73 27.18 10.30
CA TRP A 252 7.92 25.75 10.07
C TRP A 252 9.04 25.47 9.05
N ILE A 253 9.07 26.24 7.93
CA ILE A 253 10.13 26.16 6.93
C ILE A 253 11.51 26.44 7.57
N ASP A 254 11.60 27.45 8.41
CA ASP A 254 12.85 27.82 9.09
C ASP A 254 13.34 26.77 10.07
N LEU A 255 12.43 26.07 10.76
CA LEU A 255 12.77 25.05 11.75
C LEU A 255 13.16 23.69 11.15
N HIS A 256 12.57 23.31 10.01
CA HIS A 256 12.66 21.94 9.51
C HIS A 256 13.43 21.82 8.18
N VAL A 257 13.94 22.88 7.61
CA VAL A 257 14.59 22.86 6.30
C VAL A 257 15.93 23.56 6.31
N VAL A 258 16.98 22.80 6.01
CA VAL A 258 18.35 23.28 5.90
C VAL A 258 18.84 23.16 4.46
N GLY A 259 19.44 24.24 3.91
CA GLY A 259 20.09 24.27 2.60
C GLY A 259 19.13 24.18 1.41
N LYS A 260 19.52 23.47 0.34
CA LYS A 260 18.76 23.37 -0.93
C LYS A 260 17.31 22.87 -0.79
N LYS A 261 16.97 22.22 0.31
CA LYS A 261 15.60 21.79 0.60
C LYS A 261 14.69 22.96 0.96
N LYS A 262 15.24 24.02 1.55
CA LYS A 262 14.51 25.25 1.89
C LYS A 262 13.96 25.92 0.65
N ASP A 263 14.77 26.07 -0.40
CA ASP A 263 14.35 26.71 -1.66
C ASP A 263 13.20 25.95 -2.34
N GLY A 264 13.24 24.62 -2.32
CA GLY A 264 12.16 23.78 -2.86
C GLY A 264 10.84 23.97 -2.12
N LEU A 265 10.85 24.08 -0.80
CA LEU A 265 9.65 24.32 -0.01
C LEU A 265 9.10 25.73 -0.15
N VAL A 266 9.97 26.74 -0.26
CA VAL A 266 9.57 28.11 -0.59
C VAL A 266 8.90 28.16 -1.96
N GLN A 267 9.42 27.42 -2.95
CA GLN A 267 8.80 27.33 -4.27
C GLN A 267 7.42 26.66 -4.20
N ILE A 268 7.29 25.55 -3.47
CA ILE A 268 6.00 24.87 -3.26
C ILE A 268 5.01 25.79 -2.55
N ALA A 269 5.44 26.54 -1.51
CA ALA A 269 4.59 27.49 -0.82
C ALA A 269 4.05 28.56 -1.79
N LYS A 270 4.91 29.11 -2.67
CA LYS A 270 4.49 30.07 -3.69
C LYS A 270 3.50 29.49 -4.70
N GLU A 271 3.72 28.26 -5.17
CA GLU A 271 2.81 27.54 -6.08
C GLU A 271 1.44 27.30 -5.45
N LEU A 272 1.38 27.13 -4.12
CA LEU A 272 0.14 27.01 -3.34
C LEU A 272 -0.52 28.36 -2.99
N GLY A 273 0.04 29.49 -3.49
CA GLY A 273 -0.51 30.83 -3.30
C GLY A 273 -0.11 31.51 -1.98
N PHE A 274 0.93 31.02 -1.31
CA PHE A 274 1.49 31.67 -0.12
C PHE A 274 2.52 32.74 -0.56
N GLN A 275 2.37 33.95 -0.06
CA GLN A 275 3.31 35.04 -0.27
C GLN A 275 4.35 35.11 0.83
#